data_b4beba029fddc90166e4baf47915309d
#
_entry.id   b4beba029fddc90166e4baf47915309d
#
_cell.length_a   1.000
_cell.length_b   1.000
_cell.length_c   1.000
_cell.angle_alpha   90.00
_cell.angle_beta   90.00
_cell.angle_gamma   90.00
#
_symmetry.space_group_name_H-M   'P 1'
#
loop_
_entity.id
_entity.type
_entity.pdbx_description
1 polymer ?
#
loop_
_entity_poly.entity_id
_entity_poly.type
_entity_poly.pdbx_seq_one_letter_code
_entity_poly.pdbx_strand_id
1 'polypeptide(L)'
;VMRINFIVIAKENGTILWEWRVATSSIPTDKQIWFHNPSEVKPVYNSKYLLVTASGGAVALIRIADKKVMFYAYAGANPHSAELLPDGNIVAASSTDQQISIFRTDTLAGTGKAVETYPVSAAHNVVWDRMKNLLYTTAGNYLISYEYNFDKENPALVNRNEVYRLYGEGTEGSHDLFPVYGEYALYWTTNGKIFKYDIVSDKCSIAYDIKEIKSISSGPDGIPTLMLQPTESWWSDHLIDPEGNILFQKQNYKIYKARWIIDNTFSYPPIHLINE
;
A
#
# COMPACT_ATOMS: atom_id res chain seq x y z
N VAL A 1 -6.23 15.67 -21.74
CA VAL A 1 -5.50 14.48 -21.31
C VAL A 1 -6.47 13.67 -20.47
N MET A 2 -6.97 12.54 -20.99
CA MET A 2 -7.80 11.61 -20.21
C MET A 2 -6.92 11.04 -19.10
N ARG A 3 -7.19 11.41 -17.86
CA ARG A 3 -6.61 10.76 -16.68
C ARG A 3 -7.37 9.47 -16.48
N ILE A 4 -6.71 8.35 -16.69
CA ILE A 4 -7.35 7.03 -16.63
C ILE A 4 -7.31 6.58 -15.18
N ASN A 5 -8.45 6.64 -14.49
CA ASN A 5 -8.60 6.24 -13.08
C ASN A 5 -9.11 4.81 -13.02
N PHE A 6 -8.20 3.83 -13.03
CA PHE A 6 -8.56 2.42 -12.96
C PHE A 6 -7.50 1.59 -12.24
N ILE A 7 -7.92 0.44 -11.76
CA ILE A 7 -7.07 -0.62 -11.19
C ILE A 7 -7.13 -1.81 -12.13
N VAL A 8 -5.98 -2.42 -12.40
CA VAL A 8 -5.92 -3.62 -13.26
C VAL A 8 -5.20 -4.77 -12.56
N ILE A 9 -5.58 -6.00 -12.94
CA ILE A 9 -4.78 -7.21 -12.76
C ILE A 9 -4.33 -7.62 -14.15
N ALA A 10 -3.03 -7.78 -14.34
CA ALA A 10 -2.43 -8.09 -15.62
C ALA A 10 -1.42 -9.23 -15.50
N LYS A 11 -1.18 -9.94 -16.61
CA LYS A 11 -0.02 -10.81 -16.78
C LYS A 11 1.21 -9.98 -17.16
N GLU A 12 2.40 -10.52 -16.96
CA GLU A 12 3.67 -9.90 -17.33
C GLU A 12 3.72 -9.51 -18.83
N ASN A 13 3.11 -10.30 -19.69
CA ASN A 13 3.03 -10.03 -21.13
C ASN A 13 2.07 -8.87 -21.52
N GLY A 14 1.56 -8.12 -20.56
CA GLY A 14 0.65 -6.98 -20.80
C GLY A 14 -0.81 -7.34 -21.00
N THR A 15 -1.20 -8.64 -20.89
CA THR A 15 -2.61 -9.06 -20.98
C THR A 15 -3.37 -8.62 -19.73
N ILE A 16 -4.41 -7.82 -19.90
CA ILE A 16 -5.29 -7.42 -18.80
C ILE A 16 -6.29 -8.55 -18.52
N LEU A 17 -6.25 -9.06 -17.30
CA LEU A 17 -7.16 -10.12 -16.82
C LEU A 17 -8.40 -9.55 -16.15
N TRP A 18 -8.26 -8.42 -15.50
CA TRP A 18 -9.32 -7.77 -14.73
C TRP A 18 -9.07 -6.26 -14.70
N GLU A 19 -10.15 -5.50 -14.72
CA GLU A 19 -10.11 -4.05 -14.64
C GLU A 19 -11.30 -3.55 -13.81
N TRP A 20 -11.05 -2.59 -12.94
CA TRP A 20 -12.08 -1.85 -12.23
C TRP A 20 -11.92 -0.35 -12.52
N ARG A 21 -13.06 0.31 -12.78
CA ARG A 21 -13.14 1.75 -13.01
C ARG A 21 -14.17 2.36 -12.08
N VAL A 22 -13.84 3.47 -11.43
CA VAL A 22 -14.78 4.20 -10.58
C VAL A 22 -16.04 4.61 -11.33
N ALA A 23 -15.89 5.03 -12.59
CA ALA A 23 -17.00 5.50 -13.43
C ALA A 23 -18.11 4.45 -13.68
N THR A 24 -17.78 3.16 -13.56
CA THR A 24 -18.74 2.05 -13.74
C THR A 24 -19.06 1.33 -12.42
N SER A 25 -18.63 1.89 -11.29
CA SER A 25 -18.86 1.33 -9.96
C SER A 25 -20.13 1.89 -9.30
N SER A 26 -20.43 1.39 -8.11
CA SER A 26 -21.52 1.89 -7.27
C SER A 26 -21.18 3.18 -6.52
N ILE A 27 -20.00 3.77 -6.72
CA ILE A 27 -19.59 5.02 -6.08
C ILE A 27 -20.43 6.18 -6.61
N PRO A 28 -21.09 6.97 -5.75
CA PRO A 28 -21.84 8.15 -6.16
C PRO A 28 -21.00 9.13 -6.98
N THR A 29 -21.58 9.74 -7.99
CA THR A 29 -20.87 10.60 -8.97
C THR A 29 -20.09 11.73 -8.30
N ASP A 30 -20.64 12.35 -7.26
CA ASP A 30 -20.00 13.41 -6.48
C ASP A 30 -18.78 12.93 -5.67
N LYS A 31 -18.65 11.62 -5.44
CA LYS A 31 -17.51 10.99 -4.73
C LYS A 31 -16.48 10.41 -5.68
N GLN A 32 -16.78 10.26 -6.96
CA GLN A 32 -15.85 9.65 -7.93
C GLN A 32 -14.56 10.45 -8.08
N ILE A 33 -14.59 11.76 -7.82
CA ILE A 33 -13.40 12.63 -7.82
C ILE A 33 -12.33 12.17 -6.81
N TRP A 34 -12.72 11.54 -5.70
CA TRP A 34 -11.80 11.02 -4.70
C TRP A 34 -10.88 9.92 -5.25
N PHE A 35 -11.35 9.20 -6.29
CA PHE A 35 -10.63 8.09 -6.93
C PHE A 35 -9.68 8.53 -8.05
N HIS A 36 -9.40 9.83 -8.11
CA HIS A 36 -8.47 10.37 -9.06
C HIS A 36 -7.02 9.98 -8.72
N ASN A 37 -6.24 9.57 -9.72
CA ASN A 37 -4.85 9.10 -9.57
C ASN A 37 -4.74 7.98 -8.52
N PRO A 38 -5.09 6.73 -8.85
CA PRO A 38 -4.84 5.58 -7.97
C PRO A 38 -3.39 5.54 -7.50
N SER A 39 -3.17 5.38 -6.21
CA SER A 39 -1.87 5.54 -5.56
C SER A 39 -1.36 4.29 -4.83
N GLU A 40 -2.24 3.34 -4.52
CA GLU A 40 -1.86 2.03 -3.95
C GLU A 40 -2.89 0.98 -4.34
N VAL A 41 -2.42 -0.26 -4.43
CA VAL A 41 -3.25 -1.45 -4.55
C VAL A 41 -2.59 -2.59 -3.78
N LYS A 42 -3.31 -3.17 -2.80
CA LYS A 42 -2.86 -4.35 -2.04
C LYS A 42 -3.88 -5.47 -2.16
N PRO A 43 -3.47 -6.68 -2.59
CA PRO A 43 -4.32 -7.87 -2.44
C PRO A 43 -4.52 -8.17 -0.96
N VAL A 44 -5.77 -8.38 -0.55
CA VAL A 44 -6.13 -8.72 0.83
C VAL A 44 -7.17 -9.84 0.86
N TYR A 45 -7.41 -10.45 2.03
CA TYR A 45 -8.33 -11.57 2.19
C TYR A 45 -8.04 -12.70 1.19
N ASN A 46 -6.78 -13.18 1.17
CA ASN A 46 -6.31 -14.24 0.26
C ASN A 46 -6.58 -13.90 -1.21
N SER A 47 -6.23 -12.69 -1.60
CA SER A 47 -6.42 -12.15 -2.96
C SER A 47 -7.85 -12.17 -3.47
N LYS A 48 -8.86 -12.20 -2.58
CA LYS A 48 -10.27 -12.08 -2.95
C LYS A 48 -10.71 -10.63 -3.09
N TYR A 49 -9.97 -9.69 -2.49
CA TYR A 49 -10.25 -8.26 -2.51
C TYR A 49 -8.98 -7.46 -2.82
N LEU A 50 -9.19 -6.26 -3.32
CA LEU A 50 -8.16 -5.23 -3.45
C LEU A 50 -8.46 -4.09 -2.47
N LEU A 51 -7.49 -3.76 -1.63
CA LEU A 51 -7.49 -2.55 -0.84
C LEU A 51 -6.75 -1.48 -1.63
N VAL A 52 -7.42 -0.38 -1.93
CA VAL A 52 -6.91 0.64 -2.85
C VAL A 52 -6.94 2.02 -2.22
N THR A 53 -5.99 2.88 -2.61
CA THR A 53 -6.06 4.32 -2.36
C THR A 53 -5.94 5.09 -3.67
N ALA A 54 -6.36 6.35 -3.64
CA ALA A 54 -6.18 7.28 -4.76
C ALA A 54 -5.88 8.68 -4.24
N SER A 55 -4.95 9.39 -4.91
CA SER A 55 -4.48 10.72 -4.49
C SER A 55 -5.58 11.79 -4.41
N GLY A 56 -6.74 11.53 -5.04
CA GLY A 56 -7.93 12.37 -4.87
C GLY A 56 -8.59 12.30 -3.49
N GLY A 57 -8.15 11.37 -2.63
CA GLY A 57 -8.61 11.22 -1.25
C GLY A 57 -9.25 9.89 -0.91
N ALA A 58 -9.43 8.97 -1.86
CA ALA A 58 -10.14 7.72 -1.60
C ALA A 58 -9.28 6.68 -0.89
N VAL A 59 -9.95 5.91 -0.01
CA VAL A 59 -9.60 4.53 0.34
C VAL A 59 -10.80 3.65 0.04
N ALA A 60 -10.60 2.44 -0.51
CA ALA A 60 -11.70 1.52 -0.78
C ALA A 60 -11.28 0.04 -0.71
N LEU A 61 -12.24 -0.82 -0.36
CA LEU A 61 -12.15 -2.27 -0.44
C LEU A 61 -13.03 -2.78 -1.57
N ILE A 62 -12.42 -3.42 -2.57
CA ILE A 62 -13.09 -3.86 -3.80
C ILE A 62 -13.01 -5.38 -3.89
N ARG A 63 -14.14 -6.05 -4.04
CA ARG A 63 -14.18 -7.50 -4.26
C ARG A 63 -13.85 -7.82 -5.70
N ILE A 64 -12.88 -8.73 -5.91
CA ILE A 64 -12.38 -9.05 -7.27
C ILE A 64 -13.44 -9.78 -8.10
N ALA A 65 -14.18 -10.73 -7.51
CA ALA A 65 -15.09 -11.62 -8.22
C ALA A 65 -16.17 -10.89 -9.03
N ASP A 66 -16.72 -9.80 -8.49
CA ASP A 66 -17.85 -9.06 -9.09
C ASP A 66 -17.61 -7.54 -9.16
N LYS A 67 -16.41 -7.09 -8.82
CA LYS A 67 -16.01 -5.67 -8.82
C LYS A 67 -16.81 -4.79 -7.86
N LYS A 68 -17.50 -5.41 -6.89
CA LYS A 68 -18.30 -4.68 -5.91
C LYS A 68 -17.42 -3.92 -4.94
N VAL A 69 -17.72 -2.64 -4.75
CA VAL A 69 -17.15 -1.83 -3.69
C VAL A 69 -17.81 -2.22 -2.38
N MET A 70 -17.04 -2.81 -1.47
CA MET A 70 -17.52 -3.28 -0.17
C MET A 70 -17.44 -2.18 0.89
N PHE A 71 -16.49 -1.28 0.74
CA PHE A 71 -16.29 -0.13 1.61
C PHE A 71 -15.53 0.96 0.85
N TYR A 72 -15.85 2.23 1.10
CA TYR A 72 -15.04 3.36 0.68
C TYR A 72 -15.18 4.53 1.67
N ALA A 73 -14.14 5.36 1.75
CA ALA A 73 -14.12 6.56 2.57
C ALA A 73 -13.21 7.64 1.98
N TYR A 74 -13.35 8.86 2.48
CA TYR A 74 -12.36 9.91 2.27
C TYR A 74 -11.27 9.79 3.34
N ALA A 75 -10.04 9.57 2.91
CA ALA A 75 -8.90 9.31 3.77
C ALA A 75 -8.00 10.53 4.01
N GLY A 76 -8.39 11.69 3.48
CA GLY A 76 -7.57 12.90 3.50
C GLY A 76 -6.97 13.23 2.14
N ALA A 77 -6.15 14.27 2.09
CA ALA A 77 -5.50 14.70 0.86
C ALA A 77 -4.28 13.82 0.54
N ASN A 78 -4.27 13.27 -0.68
CA ASN A 78 -3.19 12.51 -1.26
C ASN A 78 -2.82 11.23 -0.46
N PRO A 79 -3.76 10.30 -0.21
CA PRO A 79 -3.42 9.02 0.39
C PRO A 79 -2.54 8.19 -0.56
N HIS A 80 -1.54 7.51 0.00
CA HIS A 80 -0.55 6.72 -0.73
C HIS A 80 -0.48 5.26 -0.32
N SER A 81 -1.12 4.89 0.78
CA SER A 81 -1.18 3.50 1.24
C SER A 81 -2.37 3.29 2.16
N ALA A 82 -2.86 2.07 2.18
CA ALA A 82 -3.79 1.60 3.19
C ALA A 82 -3.41 0.20 3.66
N GLU A 83 -3.89 -0.17 4.85
CA GLU A 83 -3.66 -1.49 5.43
C GLU A 83 -4.92 -2.01 6.09
N LEU A 84 -5.12 -3.32 6.00
CA LEU A 84 -6.21 -4.04 6.65
C LEU A 84 -5.75 -4.50 8.03
N LEU A 85 -6.49 -4.14 9.07
CA LEU A 85 -6.27 -4.59 10.44
C LEU A 85 -6.92 -5.96 10.69
N PRO A 86 -6.52 -6.70 11.75
CA PRO A 86 -6.96 -8.08 11.98
C PRO A 86 -8.47 -8.28 12.09
N ASP A 87 -9.18 -7.27 12.57
CA ASP A 87 -10.64 -7.28 12.75
C ASP A 87 -11.44 -6.75 11.52
N GLY A 88 -10.71 -6.39 10.45
CA GLY A 88 -11.27 -5.86 9.21
C GLY A 88 -11.37 -4.34 9.15
N ASN A 89 -10.99 -3.61 10.19
CA ASN A 89 -10.86 -2.17 10.14
C ASN A 89 -9.70 -1.77 9.20
N ILE A 90 -9.69 -0.54 8.73
CA ILE A 90 -8.73 -0.07 7.73
C ILE A 90 -7.98 1.15 8.26
N VAL A 91 -6.68 1.21 7.99
CA VAL A 91 -5.83 2.39 8.20
C VAL A 91 -5.36 2.90 6.85
N ALA A 92 -5.34 4.23 6.66
CA ALA A 92 -4.79 4.86 5.46
C ALA A 92 -3.81 5.98 5.82
N ALA A 93 -2.75 6.12 5.02
CA ALA A 93 -1.72 7.14 5.15
C ALA A 93 -1.92 8.22 4.08
N SER A 94 -2.06 9.48 4.49
CA SER A 94 -2.31 10.65 3.63
C SER A 94 -1.17 11.66 3.76
N SER A 95 -0.37 11.77 2.70
CA SER A 95 0.90 12.50 2.74
C SER A 95 0.74 14.01 2.81
N THR A 96 -0.24 14.58 2.09
CA THR A 96 -0.47 16.03 2.09
C THR A 96 -1.11 16.50 3.40
N ASP A 97 -2.03 15.73 3.97
CA ASP A 97 -2.61 16.02 5.28
C ASP A 97 -1.68 15.60 6.43
N GLN A 98 -0.55 14.96 6.13
CA GLN A 98 0.45 14.55 7.12
C GLN A 98 -0.15 13.72 8.25
N GLN A 99 -0.96 12.72 7.90
CA GLN A 99 -1.69 11.92 8.87
C GLN A 99 -1.87 10.47 8.44
N ILE A 100 -2.08 9.61 9.42
CA ILE A 100 -2.73 8.33 9.24
C ILE A 100 -4.12 8.38 9.85
N SER A 101 -5.10 7.76 9.18
CA SER A 101 -6.49 7.75 9.60
C SER A 101 -6.96 6.31 9.78
N ILE A 102 -7.68 6.03 10.87
CA ILE A 102 -8.28 4.72 11.12
C ILE A 102 -9.78 4.78 10.84
N PHE A 103 -10.28 3.74 10.16
CA PHE A 103 -11.68 3.61 9.76
C PHE A 103 -12.27 2.36 10.37
N ARG A 104 -13.38 2.54 11.07
CA ARG A 104 -14.28 1.43 11.34
C ARG A 104 -14.97 1.04 10.04
N THR A 105 -14.77 -0.21 9.62
CA THR A 105 -15.39 -0.71 8.40
C THR A 105 -16.74 -1.33 8.69
N ASP A 106 -17.75 -0.88 7.95
CA ASP A 106 -19.07 -1.50 7.87
C ASP A 106 -19.38 -1.78 6.40
N THR A 107 -19.18 -3.04 6.00
CA THR A 107 -19.42 -3.47 4.63
C THR A 107 -20.91 -3.53 4.24
N LEU A 108 -21.82 -3.41 5.21
CA LEU A 108 -23.26 -3.28 4.97
C LEU A 108 -23.61 -1.84 4.60
N ALA A 109 -23.03 -0.87 5.31
CA ALA A 109 -23.18 0.55 4.97
C ALA A 109 -22.40 0.93 3.71
N GLY A 110 -21.31 0.22 3.41
CA GLY A 110 -20.48 0.42 2.21
C GLY A 110 -19.68 1.73 2.18
N THR A 111 -19.83 2.60 3.18
CA THR A 111 -19.13 3.88 3.29
C THR A 111 -18.79 4.18 4.75
N GLY A 112 -17.80 5.05 4.99
CA GLY A 112 -17.38 5.37 6.33
C GLY A 112 -16.69 6.73 6.43
N LYS A 113 -16.42 7.09 7.69
CA LYS A 113 -15.58 8.23 8.07
C LYS A 113 -14.45 7.73 8.93
N ALA A 114 -13.33 8.44 8.95
CA ALA A 114 -12.29 8.21 9.93
C ALA A 114 -12.87 8.33 11.35
N VAL A 115 -12.55 7.34 12.17
CA VAL A 115 -12.89 7.36 13.61
C VAL A 115 -11.89 8.26 14.34
N GLU A 116 -10.61 8.14 13.95
CA GLU A 116 -9.53 8.94 14.52
C GLU A 116 -8.43 9.18 13.48
N THR A 117 -7.64 10.24 13.70
CA THR A 117 -6.49 10.59 12.88
C THR A 117 -5.28 10.88 13.73
N TYR A 118 -4.10 10.49 13.27
CA TYR A 118 -2.82 10.63 13.97
C TYR A 118 -1.85 11.42 13.10
N PRO A 119 -1.19 12.46 13.63
CA PRO A 119 -0.22 13.22 12.86
C PRO A 119 1.02 12.37 12.58
N VAL A 120 1.37 12.23 11.30
CA VAL A 120 2.57 11.58 10.80
C VAL A 120 3.10 12.38 9.63
N SER A 121 4.24 13.03 9.82
CA SER A 121 4.86 13.86 8.79
C SER A 121 5.15 13.05 7.54
N ALA A 122 4.71 13.54 6.37
CA ALA A 122 4.88 12.87 5.08
C ALA A 122 4.42 11.41 5.07
N ALA A 123 3.26 11.10 5.68
CA ALA A 123 2.69 9.75 5.77
C ALA A 123 2.46 9.13 4.38
N HIS A 124 3.33 8.20 3.95
CA HIS A 124 3.26 7.58 2.62
C HIS A 124 2.88 6.10 2.64
N ASN A 125 2.99 5.44 3.78
CA ASN A 125 2.80 3.99 3.87
C ASN A 125 2.30 3.55 5.24
N VAL A 126 1.65 2.39 5.24
CA VAL A 126 1.24 1.64 6.43
C VAL A 126 1.36 0.15 6.14
N VAL A 127 1.88 -0.62 7.12
CA VAL A 127 2.05 -2.07 7.03
C VAL A 127 1.73 -2.70 8.39
N TRP A 128 0.84 -3.69 8.40
CA TRP A 128 0.52 -4.45 9.60
C TRP A 128 1.50 -5.61 9.79
N ASP A 129 2.12 -5.69 10.94
CA ASP A 129 2.90 -6.83 11.41
C ASP A 129 2.05 -7.69 12.32
N ARG A 130 1.57 -8.83 11.81
CA ARG A 130 0.72 -9.77 12.56
C ARG A 130 1.44 -10.49 13.68
N MET A 131 2.78 -10.59 13.63
CA MET A 131 3.56 -11.32 14.64
C MET A 131 3.80 -10.49 15.89
N LYS A 132 4.05 -9.18 15.70
CA LYS A 132 4.24 -8.23 16.81
C LYS A 132 2.97 -7.48 17.18
N ASN A 133 1.90 -7.59 16.39
CA ASN A 133 0.68 -6.79 16.52
C ASN A 133 0.96 -5.27 16.45
N LEU A 134 1.80 -4.88 15.50
CA LEU A 134 2.20 -3.50 15.30
C LEU A 134 1.82 -3.01 13.90
N LEU A 135 1.37 -1.78 13.82
CA LEU A 135 1.27 -1.04 12.56
C LEU A 135 2.54 -0.23 12.35
N TYR A 136 3.29 -0.53 11.29
CA TYR A 136 4.43 0.28 10.87
C TYR A 136 4.01 1.36 9.88
N THR A 137 4.64 2.52 9.99
CA THR A 137 4.57 3.64 9.03
C THR A 137 5.92 4.35 9.00
N THR A 138 6.13 5.20 8.00
CA THR A 138 7.32 6.04 7.94
C THR A 138 6.97 7.52 8.03
N ALA A 139 7.81 8.30 8.70
CA ALA A 139 7.76 9.75 8.78
C ALA A 139 9.12 10.32 8.35
N GLY A 140 9.24 10.71 7.08
CA GLY A 140 10.52 11.09 6.51
C GLY A 140 11.51 9.92 6.54
N ASN A 141 12.60 10.05 7.31
CA ASN A 141 13.61 9.00 7.50
C ASN A 141 13.43 8.19 8.81
N TYR A 142 12.28 8.27 9.46
CA TYR A 142 11.94 7.48 10.64
C TYR A 142 10.97 6.36 10.29
N LEU A 143 11.25 5.15 10.79
CA LEU A 143 10.29 4.06 10.91
C LEU A 143 9.59 4.19 12.26
N ILE A 144 8.27 4.24 12.23
CA ILE A 144 7.41 4.41 13.40
C ILE A 144 6.50 3.20 13.52
N SER A 145 6.20 2.78 14.73
CA SER A 145 5.17 1.78 15.01
C SER A 145 4.09 2.32 15.93
N TYR A 146 2.92 1.71 15.81
CA TYR A 146 1.80 1.86 16.72
C TYR A 146 1.29 0.48 17.12
N GLU A 147 0.82 0.35 18.35
CA GLU A 147 -0.02 -0.77 18.75
C GLU A 147 -1.46 -0.50 18.32
N TYR A 148 -2.22 -1.56 18.08
CA TYR A 148 -3.65 -1.50 17.82
C TYR A 148 -4.42 -1.97 19.05
N ASN A 149 -5.51 -1.27 19.41
CA ASN A 149 -6.27 -1.60 20.62
C ASN A 149 -7.18 -2.83 20.50
N PHE A 150 -7.32 -3.41 19.29
CA PHE A 150 -8.21 -4.55 19.01
C PHE A 150 -9.68 -4.33 19.40
N ASP A 151 -10.13 -3.09 19.52
CA ASP A 151 -11.53 -2.75 19.68
C ASP A 151 -12.14 -2.44 18.31
N LYS A 152 -12.85 -3.41 17.75
CA LYS A 152 -13.45 -3.31 16.42
C LYS A 152 -14.43 -2.14 16.30
N GLU A 153 -15.16 -1.85 17.40
CA GLU A 153 -16.21 -0.83 17.40
C GLU A 153 -15.64 0.58 17.65
N ASN A 154 -14.53 0.67 18.40
CA ASN A 154 -13.83 1.90 18.71
C ASN A 154 -12.32 1.75 18.41
N PRO A 155 -11.94 1.53 17.14
CA PRO A 155 -10.57 1.24 16.76
C PRO A 155 -9.66 2.45 17.01
N ALA A 156 -8.51 2.19 17.66
CA ALA A 156 -7.51 3.22 17.94
C ALA A 156 -6.09 2.68 17.83
N LEU A 157 -5.18 3.54 17.34
CA LEU A 157 -3.74 3.32 17.40
C LEU A 157 -3.19 3.96 18.66
N VAL A 158 -2.41 3.20 19.42
CA VAL A 158 -1.85 3.63 20.71
C VAL A 158 -0.33 3.40 20.73
N ASN A 159 0.34 3.89 21.76
CA ASN A 159 1.75 3.60 22.04
C ASN A 159 2.68 3.84 20.83
N ARG A 160 2.60 5.07 20.24
CA ARG A 160 3.52 5.46 19.18
C ARG A 160 4.97 5.32 19.62
N ASN A 161 5.77 4.60 18.83
CA ASN A 161 7.20 4.40 19.07
C ASN A 161 8.02 4.71 17.83
N GLU A 162 9.19 5.34 17.98
CA GLU A 162 10.18 5.48 16.92
C GLU A 162 11.08 4.25 16.94
N VAL A 163 10.91 3.39 15.92
CA VAL A 163 11.56 2.07 15.85
C VAL A 163 12.98 2.22 15.31
N TYR A 164 13.14 2.92 14.20
CA TYR A 164 14.43 3.05 13.51
C TYR A 164 14.56 4.41 12.82
N ARG A 165 15.79 4.90 12.69
CA ARG A 165 16.10 6.09 11.93
C ARG A 165 17.17 5.79 10.89
N LEU A 166 16.92 6.15 9.63
CA LEU A 166 17.92 6.13 8.58
C LEU A 166 18.86 7.35 8.71
N TYR A 167 20.14 7.13 8.43
CA TYR A 167 21.17 8.16 8.45
C TYR A 167 21.97 8.14 7.15
N GLY A 168 22.46 9.31 6.75
CA GLY A 168 23.33 9.48 5.60
C GLY A 168 22.61 9.90 4.34
N GLU A 169 23.33 9.94 3.25
CA GLU A 169 22.86 10.40 1.94
C GLU A 169 21.83 9.43 1.37
N GLY A 170 20.76 9.97 0.80
CA GLY A 170 19.73 9.22 0.10
C GLY A 170 18.69 8.59 1.02
N THR A 171 18.59 9.06 2.28
CA THR A 171 17.61 8.55 3.26
C THR A 171 16.32 9.35 3.33
N GLU A 172 16.22 10.43 2.58
CA GLU A 172 15.07 11.35 2.59
C GLU A 172 13.93 10.83 1.72
N GLY A 173 12.71 11.27 2.03
CA GLY A 173 11.55 11.11 1.18
C GLY A 173 11.10 9.67 1.03
N SER A 174 10.60 9.08 2.10
CA SER A 174 10.02 7.74 2.07
C SER A 174 8.85 7.64 1.09
N HIS A 175 8.84 6.62 0.21
CA HIS A 175 7.79 6.41 -0.79
C HIS A 175 7.03 5.10 -0.59
N ASP A 176 7.72 4.02 -0.23
CA ASP A 176 7.11 2.72 -0.01
C ASP A 176 7.68 2.03 1.21
N LEU A 177 6.83 1.29 1.90
CA LEU A 177 7.17 0.34 2.94
C LEU A 177 6.36 -0.93 2.65
N PHE A 178 7.05 -2.04 2.36
CA PHE A 178 6.36 -3.26 1.95
C PHE A 178 7.11 -4.50 2.43
N PRO A 179 6.40 -5.58 2.83
CA PRO A 179 7.05 -6.82 3.28
C PRO A 179 7.95 -7.44 2.23
N VAL A 180 9.09 -7.97 2.67
CA VAL A 180 9.95 -8.84 1.88
C VAL A 180 9.32 -10.23 1.86
N TYR A 181 9.08 -10.81 0.68
CA TYR A 181 8.48 -12.13 0.59
C TYR A 181 9.36 -13.19 1.24
N GLY A 182 8.76 -14.03 2.10
CA GLY A 182 9.46 -15.13 2.78
C GLY A 182 10.42 -14.71 3.88
N GLU A 183 10.57 -13.40 4.16
CA GLU A 183 11.43 -12.89 5.22
C GLU A 183 10.63 -12.09 6.26
N TYR A 184 11.09 -12.06 7.49
CA TYR A 184 10.51 -11.19 8.52
C TYR A 184 11.21 -9.82 8.49
N ALA A 185 11.04 -9.14 7.35
CA ALA A 185 11.69 -7.89 7.01
C ALA A 185 10.79 -7.00 6.15
N LEU A 186 11.11 -5.71 6.09
CA LEU A 186 10.44 -4.71 5.28
C LEU A 186 11.41 -4.09 4.28
N TYR A 187 10.99 -3.94 3.03
CA TYR A 187 11.59 -2.98 2.12
C TYR A 187 11.11 -1.57 2.49
N TRP A 188 12.02 -0.63 2.49
CA TRP A 188 11.76 0.77 2.72
C TRP A 188 12.44 1.59 1.62
N THR A 189 11.63 2.14 0.69
CA THR A 189 12.14 2.95 -0.41
C THR A 189 12.18 4.43 -0.04
N THR A 190 13.22 5.10 -0.45
CA THR A 190 13.44 6.54 -0.27
C THR A 190 13.73 7.21 -1.61
N ASN A 191 13.96 8.52 -1.64
CA ASN A 191 14.37 9.21 -2.86
C ASN A 191 15.71 8.66 -3.39
N GLY A 192 16.60 8.21 -2.52
CA GLY A 192 17.95 7.83 -2.92
C GLY A 192 18.21 6.34 -3.03
N LYS A 193 17.55 5.51 -2.22
CA LYS A 193 17.90 4.09 -2.07
C LYS A 193 16.70 3.24 -1.68
N ILE A 194 16.89 1.93 -1.74
CA ILE A 194 16.01 0.94 -1.16
C ILE A 194 16.73 0.28 0.01
N PHE A 195 16.13 0.36 1.16
CA PHE A 195 16.61 -0.29 2.38
C PHE A 195 15.82 -1.56 2.67
N LYS A 196 16.47 -2.51 3.36
CA LYS A 196 15.82 -3.65 4.00
C LYS A 196 15.99 -3.53 5.51
N TYR A 197 14.87 -3.42 6.22
CA TYR A 197 14.82 -3.43 7.66
C TYR A 197 14.47 -4.83 8.15
N ASP A 198 15.39 -5.49 8.82
CA ASP A 198 15.20 -6.79 9.47
C ASP A 198 14.63 -6.57 10.87
N ILE A 199 13.42 -7.10 11.10
CA ILE A 199 12.65 -6.86 12.32
C ILE A 199 13.21 -7.63 13.53
N VAL A 200 13.87 -8.75 13.29
CA VAL A 200 14.42 -9.60 14.37
C VAL A 200 15.69 -8.98 14.93
N SER A 201 16.59 -8.60 14.05
CA SER A 201 17.89 -8.04 14.44
C SER A 201 17.86 -6.54 14.71
N ASP A 202 16.75 -5.86 14.39
CA ASP A 202 16.59 -4.39 14.46
C ASP A 202 17.70 -3.67 13.65
N LYS A 203 17.96 -4.18 12.43
CA LYS A 203 19.00 -3.63 11.55
C LYS A 203 18.45 -3.25 10.19
N CYS A 204 18.96 -2.15 9.69
CA CYS A 204 18.68 -1.69 8.34
C CYS A 204 19.93 -1.77 7.48
N SER A 205 19.81 -2.31 6.27
CA SER A 205 20.88 -2.39 5.28
C SER A 205 20.38 -1.88 3.93
N ILE A 206 21.28 -1.46 3.05
CA ILE A 206 20.93 -1.15 1.67
C ILE A 206 20.64 -2.44 0.95
N ALA A 207 19.39 -2.57 0.44
CA ALA A 207 18.99 -3.67 -0.42
C ALA A 207 19.38 -3.39 -1.87
N TYR A 208 19.09 -2.18 -2.36
CA TYR A 208 19.42 -1.74 -3.71
C TYR A 208 19.79 -0.25 -3.72
N ASP A 209 20.86 0.10 -4.42
CA ASP A 209 21.28 1.49 -4.64
C ASP A 209 20.60 2.04 -5.90
N ILE A 210 19.27 2.14 -5.85
CA ILE A 210 18.40 2.60 -6.94
C ILE A 210 17.54 3.73 -6.41
N LYS A 211 17.49 4.83 -7.15
CA LYS A 211 16.80 6.07 -6.76
C LYS A 211 15.34 6.06 -7.20
N GLU A 212 14.52 6.84 -6.47
CA GLU A 212 13.16 7.22 -6.85
C GLU A 212 12.17 6.05 -6.99
N ILE A 213 12.40 4.93 -6.35
CA ILE A 213 11.46 3.81 -6.42
C ILE A 213 10.19 4.11 -5.62
N LYS A 214 9.04 4.13 -6.32
CA LYS A 214 7.71 4.44 -5.75
C LYS A 214 6.97 3.20 -5.25
N SER A 215 7.31 2.02 -5.75
CA SER A 215 6.83 0.74 -5.20
C SER A 215 7.82 -0.37 -5.42
N ILE A 216 7.83 -1.33 -4.49
CA ILE A 216 8.62 -2.55 -4.56
C ILE A 216 7.79 -3.73 -4.06
N SER A 217 7.88 -4.89 -4.74
CA SER A 217 7.19 -6.13 -4.35
C SER A 217 8.04 -7.32 -4.77
N SER A 218 8.50 -8.12 -3.81
CA SER A 218 9.19 -9.39 -4.07
C SER A 218 8.20 -10.55 -4.08
N GLY A 219 8.63 -11.68 -4.62
CA GLY A 219 7.86 -12.91 -4.72
C GLY A 219 8.68 -14.14 -4.34
N PRO A 220 8.09 -15.35 -4.43
CA PRO A 220 8.80 -16.61 -4.23
C PRO A 220 9.88 -16.84 -5.28
N ASP A 221 10.72 -17.86 -5.08
CA ASP A 221 11.78 -18.25 -6.01
C ASP A 221 11.25 -18.34 -7.45
N GLY A 222 11.97 -17.69 -8.38
CA GLY A 222 11.59 -17.58 -9.78
C GLY A 222 10.65 -16.42 -10.12
N ILE A 223 10.12 -15.69 -9.13
CA ILE A 223 9.38 -14.44 -9.34
C ILE A 223 10.31 -13.26 -9.05
N PRO A 224 10.62 -12.42 -10.04
CA PRO A 224 11.54 -11.30 -9.86
C PRO A 224 10.98 -10.24 -8.90
N THR A 225 11.87 -9.49 -8.26
CA THR A 225 11.46 -8.29 -7.52
C THR A 225 10.94 -7.25 -8.50
N LEU A 226 9.68 -6.86 -8.34
CA LEU A 226 8.97 -5.90 -9.16
C LEU A 226 9.13 -4.50 -8.56
N MET A 227 9.52 -3.53 -9.39
CA MET A 227 9.68 -2.14 -8.96
C MET A 227 9.02 -1.18 -9.95
N LEU A 228 8.58 -0.05 -9.42
CA LEU A 228 8.24 1.11 -10.24
C LEU A 228 9.25 2.24 -9.99
N GLN A 229 9.98 2.57 -11.03
CA GLN A 229 10.79 3.77 -11.12
C GLN A 229 10.12 4.75 -12.09
N PRO A 230 9.81 5.99 -11.68
CA PRO A 230 9.19 6.95 -12.55
C PRO A 230 10.10 7.33 -13.72
N THR A 231 9.54 7.43 -14.90
CA THR A 231 10.21 7.95 -16.10
C THR A 231 9.64 9.29 -16.55
N GLU A 232 8.44 9.63 -16.04
CA GLU A 232 7.80 10.92 -16.29
C GLU A 232 7.07 11.38 -15.01
N SER A 233 7.44 12.51 -14.43
CA SER A 233 6.90 13.01 -13.17
C SER A 233 7.00 11.98 -12.04
N TRP A 234 5.86 11.36 -11.63
CA TRP A 234 5.77 10.36 -10.56
C TRP A 234 5.35 8.97 -11.05
N TRP A 235 5.25 8.73 -12.37
CA TRP A 235 4.73 7.51 -12.97
C TRP A 235 5.60 7.00 -14.13
N SER A 236 5.36 5.75 -14.52
CA SER A 236 5.95 5.11 -15.70
C SER A 236 4.88 4.31 -16.46
N ASP A 237 5.14 3.98 -17.72
CA ASP A 237 4.33 3.03 -18.49
C ASP A 237 4.83 1.59 -18.36
N HIS A 238 5.90 1.37 -17.61
CA HIS A 238 6.53 0.07 -17.39
C HIS A 238 6.96 -0.15 -15.94
N LEU A 239 7.20 -1.41 -15.63
CA LEU A 239 7.72 -1.90 -14.36
C LEU A 239 9.03 -2.64 -14.63
N ILE A 240 9.96 -2.58 -13.71
CA ILE A 240 11.31 -3.14 -13.85
C ILE A 240 11.66 -4.10 -12.71
N ASP A 241 12.71 -4.90 -12.93
CA ASP A 241 13.44 -5.60 -11.87
C ASP A 241 14.62 -4.75 -11.34
N PRO A 242 15.38 -5.23 -10.32
CA PRO A 242 16.56 -4.53 -9.79
C PRO A 242 17.69 -4.33 -10.81
N GLU A 243 17.77 -5.15 -11.83
CA GLU A 243 18.74 -5.06 -12.93
C GLU A 243 18.32 -4.09 -14.03
N GLY A 244 17.08 -3.53 -13.93
CA GLY A 244 16.51 -2.59 -14.90
C GLY A 244 15.84 -3.28 -16.10
N ASN A 245 15.65 -4.61 -16.07
CA ASN A 245 14.91 -5.30 -17.11
C ASN A 245 13.42 -4.99 -16.99
N ILE A 246 12.76 -4.78 -18.13
CA ILE A 246 11.31 -4.50 -18.16
C ILE A 246 10.55 -5.80 -17.92
N LEU A 247 9.81 -5.86 -16.83
CA LEU A 247 8.94 -7.00 -16.47
C LEU A 247 7.52 -6.84 -17.01
N PHE A 248 7.05 -5.61 -17.12
CA PHE A 248 5.73 -5.28 -17.67
C PHE A 248 5.81 -3.93 -18.37
N GLN A 249 5.16 -3.81 -19.52
CA GLN A 249 4.97 -2.52 -20.19
C GLN A 249 3.59 -2.44 -20.81
N LYS A 250 2.98 -1.28 -20.68
CA LYS A 250 1.71 -0.96 -21.35
C LYS A 250 1.71 0.48 -21.80
N GLN A 251 1.86 0.69 -23.10
CA GLN A 251 1.85 2.02 -23.71
C GLN A 251 0.61 2.82 -23.30
N ASN A 252 0.78 4.10 -23.00
CA ASN A 252 -0.24 5.04 -22.52
C ASN A 252 -0.75 4.76 -21.08
N TYR A 253 -0.22 3.80 -20.35
CA TYR A 253 -0.50 3.65 -18.94
C TYR A 253 0.35 4.64 -18.13
N LYS A 254 -0.21 5.07 -16.99
CA LYS A 254 0.46 5.89 -15.98
C LYS A 254 0.43 5.10 -14.67
N ILE A 255 1.41 4.21 -14.51
CA ILE A 255 1.52 3.33 -13.35
C ILE A 255 2.25 4.09 -12.25
N TYR A 256 1.70 4.10 -11.04
CA TYR A 256 2.35 4.69 -9.86
C TYR A 256 2.83 3.63 -8.88
N LYS A 257 2.02 2.60 -8.59
CA LYS A 257 2.41 1.45 -7.78
C LYS A 257 1.91 0.15 -8.39
N ALA A 258 2.66 -0.91 -8.16
CA ALA A 258 2.29 -2.27 -8.55
C ALA A 258 2.71 -3.28 -7.49
N ARG A 259 1.95 -4.38 -7.40
CA ARG A 259 2.18 -5.48 -6.46
C ARG A 259 1.99 -6.81 -7.15
N TRP A 260 2.81 -7.79 -6.80
CA TRP A 260 2.49 -9.17 -7.12
C TRP A 260 1.21 -9.60 -6.39
N ILE A 261 0.37 -10.38 -7.06
CA ILE A 261 -0.78 -11.01 -6.42
C ILE A 261 -0.31 -12.35 -5.84
N ILE A 262 0.22 -12.28 -4.64
CA ILE A 262 0.74 -13.41 -3.87
C ILE A 262 0.32 -13.25 -2.40
N ASP A 263 0.44 -14.32 -1.62
CA ASP A 263 0.11 -14.30 -0.21
C ASP A 263 1.07 -13.39 0.57
N ASN A 264 0.51 -12.45 1.30
CA ASN A 264 1.24 -11.60 2.23
C ASN A 264 1.16 -12.21 3.64
N THR A 265 2.03 -13.18 3.91
CA THR A 265 2.07 -13.87 5.22
C THR A 265 2.67 -13.02 6.33
N PHE A 266 3.28 -11.89 6.01
CA PHE A 266 3.74 -10.91 6.99
C PHE A 266 2.57 -10.22 7.68
N SER A 267 1.62 -9.72 6.89
CA SER A 267 0.47 -8.96 7.41
C SER A 267 -0.75 -9.86 7.72
N TYR A 268 -0.92 -10.97 6.99
CA TYR A 268 -2.13 -11.80 7.09
C TYR A 268 -1.79 -13.26 7.36
N PRO A 269 -2.65 -14.00 8.09
CA PRO A 269 -2.41 -15.43 8.31
C PRO A 269 -2.50 -16.20 6.98
N PRO A 270 -1.68 -17.25 6.81
CA PRO A 270 -1.79 -18.14 5.65
C PRO A 270 -3.17 -18.80 5.56
N ILE A 271 -3.63 -19.11 4.34
CA ILE A 271 -4.96 -19.67 4.07
C ILE A 271 -5.27 -20.94 4.90
N HIS A 272 -4.28 -21.81 5.11
CA HIS A 272 -4.46 -23.05 5.85
C HIS A 272 -4.70 -22.87 7.36
N LEU A 273 -4.44 -21.68 7.92
CA LEU A 273 -4.71 -21.37 9.32
C LEU A 273 -6.08 -20.72 9.54
N ILE A 274 -6.83 -20.44 8.47
CA ILE A 274 -8.14 -19.78 8.56
C ILE A 274 -9.28 -20.81 8.65
N ASN A 275 -8.99 -22.08 8.39
CA ASN A 275 -9.98 -23.17 8.35
C ASN A 275 -9.94 -24.05 9.62
N GLU A 276 -9.20 -23.68 10.65
CA GLU A 276 -9.21 -24.27 11.99
C GLU A 276 -10.01 -23.38 12.97
#